data_f539985a7bb9932e7acc59d3a147a1cb
#
_entry.id   f539985a7bb9932e7acc59d3a147a1cb
#
_cell.length_a   1.000
_cell.length_b   1.000
_cell.length_c   1.000
_cell.angle_alpha   90.00
_cell.angle_beta   90.00
_cell.angle_gamma   90.00
#
_symmetry.space_group_name_H-M   'P 1'
#
loop_
_entity.id
_entity.type
_entity.pdbx_description
1 polymer ?
#
loop_
_entity_poly.entity_id
_entity_poly.type
_entity_poly.pdbx_seq_one_letter_code
_entity_poly.pdbx_strand_id
1 'polypeptide(L)'
;FSVVANSLPYLWKGFQYTVQLTAISAVGGLFFGTLLAMARLSSLKLLSNFAAGYVNLMRSIPLVLVIFWFFFLVPMILQGVTGGDRPPQVGAERTAIITFIMFEAAYFCEIMRAGIQSIPKGQVYSAYALGLTYGQSMRLIILPQAFRNMIPVLLTQTIILFQDTSLV
;
A
#
# COMPACT_ATOMS: atom_id res chain seq x y z
N PHE A 1 -25.81 12.59 -28.38
CA PHE A 1 -26.24 11.39 -27.63
C PHE A 1 -25.65 10.10 -28.22
N SER A 2 -25.51 9.97 -29.55
CA SER A 2 -24.95 8.78 -30.21
C SER A 2 -23.51 8.46 -29.84
N VAL A 3 -22.65 9.48 -29.69
CA VAL A 3 -21.24 9.31 -29.29
C VAL A 3 -21.14 8.72 -27.88
N VAL A 4 -21.94 9.19 -26.95
CA VAL A 4 -21.95 8.67 -25.56
C VAL A 4 -22.45 7.23 -25.54
N ALA A 5 -23.52 6.90 -26.28
CA ALA A 5 -24.06 5.55 -26.35
C ALA A 5 -23.04 4.55 -26.94
N ASN A 6 -22.29 4.94 -27.97
CA ASN A 6 -21.27 4.10 -28.60
C ASN A 6 -20.02 3.94 -27.70
N SER A 7 -19.77 4.87 -26.77
CA SER A 7 -18.64 4.81 -25.85
C SER A 7 -18.95 4.08 -24.53
N LEU A 8 -20.23 3.81 -24.23
CA LEU A 8 -20.65 3.14 -23.00
C LEU A 8 -19.92 1.83 -22.69
N PRO A 9 -19.69 0.91 -23.65
CA PRO A 9 -18.95 -0.33 -23.39
C PRO A 9 -17.49 -0.08 -22.97
N TYR A 10 -16.84 0.94 -23.53
CA TYR A 10 -15.46 1.32 -23.18
C TYR A 10 -15.41 1.94 -21.80
N LEU A 11 -16.35 2.84 -21.48
CA LEU A 11 -16.47 3.48 -20.18
C LEU A 11 -16.73 2.42 -19.09
N TRP A 12 -17.57 1.44 -19.38
CA TRP A 12 -17.87 0.35 -18.45
C TRP A 12 -16.63 -0.52 -18.18
N LYS A 13 -15.87 -0.87 -19.21
CA LYS A 13 -14.61 -1.61 -19.03
C LYS A 13 -13.58 -0.82 -18.23
N GLY A 14 -13.44 0.48 -18.51
CA GLY A 14 -12.56 1.37 -17.74
C GLY A 14 -12.97 1.44 -16.28
N PHE A 15 -14.27 1.57 -15.99
CA PHE A 15 -14.80 1.58 -14.63
C PHE A 15 -14.52 0.25 -13.90
N GLN A 16 -14.75 -0.90 -14.56
CA GLN A 16 -14.42 -2.19 -13.99
C GLN A 16 -12.93 -2.32 -13.66
N TYR A 17 -12.05 -1.87 -14.55
CA TYR A 17 -10.60 -1.87 -14.31
C TYR A 17 -10.23 -0.98 -13.13
N THR A 18 -10.77 0.23 -13.04
CA THR A 18 -10.59 1.15 -11.91
C THR A 18 -10.99 0.49 -10.58
N VAL A 19 -12.16 -0.14 -10.53
CA VAL A 19 -12.62 -0.84 -9.32
C VAL A 19 -11.71 -2.00 -8.94
N GLN A 20 -11.30 -2.81 -9.93
CA GLN A 20 -10.39 -3.94 -9.70
C GLN A 20 -9.02 -3.47 -9.21
N LEU A 21 -8.43 -2.47 -9.87
CA LEU A 21 -7.14 -1.92 -9.49
C LEU A 21 -7.18 -1.33 -8.08
N THR A 22 -8.24 -0.57 -7.76
CA THR A 22 -8.46 -0.02 -6.42
C THR A 22 -8.56 -1.13 -5.37
N ALA A 23 -9.39 -2.15 -5.61
CA ALA A 23 -9.59 -3.24 -4.66
C ALA A 23 -8.29 -4.03 -4.40
N ILE A 24 -7.58 -4.40 -5.46
CA ILE A 24 -6.32 -5.15 -5.36
C ILE A 24 -5.26 -4.32 -4.64
N SER A 25 -5.13 -3.04 -5.02
CA SER A 25 -4.14 -2.14 -4.44
C SER A 25 -4.46 -1.77 -3.00
N ALA A 26 -5.75 -1.60 -2.65
CA ALA A 26 -6.16 -1.36 -1.26
C ALA A 26 -5.85 -2.56 -0.37
N VAL A 27 -6.21 -3.77 -0.79
CA VAL A 27 -5.95 -4.98 -0.01
C VAL A 27 -4.44 -5.25 0.10
N GLY A 28 -3.71 -5.20 -1.02
CA GLY A 28 -2.27 -5.40 -1.04
C GLY A 28 -1.53 -4.30 -0.27
N GLY A 29 -1.89 -3.05 -0.49
CA GLY A 29 -1.32 -1.89 0.22
C GLY A 29 -1.57 -1.96 1.72
N LEU A 30 -2.77 -2.32 2.16
CA LEU A 30 -3.10 -2.49 3.57
C LEU A 30 -2.32 -3.65 4.21
N PHE A 31 -2.20 -4.78 3.52
CA PHE A 31 -1.43 -5.92 4.00
C PHE A 31 0.05 -5.56 4.18
N PHE A 32 0.71 -5.09 3.13
CA PHE A 32 2.12 -4.71 3.20
C PHE A 32 2.36 -3.47 4.08
N GLY A 33 1.43 -2.52 4.09
CA GLY A 33 1.46 -1.36 4.96
C GLY A 33 1.40 -1.74 6.44
N THR A 34 0.58 -2.73 6.82
CA THR A 34 0.54 -3.25 8.19
C THR A 34 1.86 -3.92 8.58
N LEU A 35 2.45 -4.73 7.68
CA LEU A 35 3.76 -5.33 7.93
C LEU A 35 4.86 -4.27 8.09
N LEU A 36 4.86 -3.24 7.25
CA LEU A 36 5.78 -2.10 7.36
C LEU A 36 5.56 -1.34 8.67
N ALA A 37 4.32 -1.16 9.12
CA ALA A 37 4.02 -0.50 10.40
C ALA A 37 4.58 -1.31 11.58
N MET A 38 4.42 -2.62 11.56
CA MET A 38 5.01 -3.51 12.57
C MET A 38 6.54 -3.47 12.54
N ALA A 39 7.14 -3.51 11.36
CA ALA A 39 8.59 -3.38 11.19
C ALA A 39 9.10 -2.04 11.72
N ARG A 40 8.38 -0.95 11.47
CA ARG A 40 8.73 0.39 11.92
C ARG A 40 8.60 0.56 13.44
N LEU A 41 7.71 -0.17 14.08
CA LEU A 41 7.53 -0.20 15.54
C LEU A 41 8.41 -1.26 16.22
N SER A 42 9.22 -2.01 15.46
CA SER A 42 10.12 -3.04 15.99
C SER A 42 11.26 -2.41 16.83
N SER A 43 11.72 -3.15 17.82
CA SER A 43 12.93 -2.84 18.59
C SER A 43 14.24 -2.96 17.79
N LEU A 44 14.19 -3.68 16.66
CA LEU A 44 15.31 -3.84 15.74
C LEU A 44 15.52 -2.57 14.93
N LYS A 45 16.46 -1.73 15.37
CA LYS A 45 16.73 -0.40 14.77
C LYS A 45 16.97 -0.45 13.26
N LEU A 46 17.70 -1.47 12.76
CA LEU A 46 17.98 -1.61 11.33
C LEU A 46 16.69 -1.79 10.54
N LEU A 47 15.81 -2.70 10.97
CA LEU A 47 14.52 -2.97 10.35
C LEU A 47 13.59 -1.75 10.40
N SER A 48 13.52 -1.11 11.57
CA SER A 48 12.71 0.09 11.78
C SER A 48 13.17 1.25 10.89
N ASN A 49 14.48 1.50 10.79
CA ASN A 49 15.04 2.57 9.97
C ASN A 49 14.84 2.30 8.48
N PHE A 50 15.00 1.05 8.03
CA PHE A 50 14.74 0.68 6.64
C PHE A 50 13.27 0.91 6.27
N ALA A 51 12.34 0.43 7.09
CA ALA A 51 10.91 0.65 6.88
C ALA A 51 10.55 2.15 6.91
N ALA A 52 11.13 2.93 7.82
CA ALA A 52 10.94 4.37 7.90
C ALA A 52 11.49 5.08 6.65
N GLY A 53 12.66 4.70 6.18
CA GLY A 53 13.27 5.25 4.96
C GLY A 53 12.39 5.01 3.73
N TYR A 54 11.93 3.78 3.54
CA TYR A 54 11.01 3.43 2.45
C TYR A 54 9.72 4.26 2.49
N VAL A 55 9.06 4.30 3.65
CA VAL A 55 7.79 5.02 3.81
C VAL A 55 7.96 6.53 3.57
N ASN A 56 9.01 7.12 4.13
CA ASN A 56 9.29 8.53 3.94
C ASN A 56 9.62 8.86 2.48
N LEU A 57 10.40 8.00 1.81
CA LEU A 57 10.73 8.15 0.40
C LEU A 57 9.47 8.13 -0.47
N MET A 58 8.64 7.09 -0.35
CA MET A 58 7.43 6.93 -1.16
C MET A 58 6.43 8.06 -0.95
N ARG A 59 6.29 8.56 0.28
CA ARG A 59 5.36 9.64 0.59
C ARG A 59 5.89 11.05 0.26
N SER A 60 7.18 11.20 0.03
CA SER A 60 7.77 12.47 -0.40
C SER A 60 7.77 12.68 -1.92
N ILE A 61 7.44 11.66 -2.68
CA ILE A 61 7.45 11.70 -4.14
C ILE A 61 5.99 11.71 -4.65
N PRO A 62 5.63 12.59 -5.60
CA PRO A 62 4.31 12.55 -6.23
C PRO A 62 4.06 11.20 -6.93
N LEU A 63 2.84 10.65 -6.79
CA LEU A 63 2.46 9.37 -7.39
C LEU A 63 2.78 9.29 -8.88
N VAL A 64 2.54 10.37 -9.63
CA VAL A 64 2.85 10.42 -11.07
C VAL A 64 4.31 10.10 -11.36
N LEU A 65 5.25 10.61 -10.55
CA LEU A 65 6.66 10.29 -10.71
C LEU A 65 6.97 8.82 -10.36
N VAL A 66 6.30 8.28 -9.34
CA VAL A 66 6.45 6.85 -8.98
C VAL A 66 5.95 5.96 -10.12
N ILE A 67 4.82 6.32 -10.75
CA ILE A 67 4.31 5.63 -11.94
C ILE A 67 5.36 5.65 -13.06
N PHE A 68 5.93 6.81 -13.39
CA PHE A 68 6.99 6.91 -14.40
C PHE A 68 8.22 6.08 -14.06
N TRP A 69 8.61 6.02 -12.79
CA TRP A 69 9.74 5.18 -12.36
C TRP A 69 9.49 3.70 -12.63
N PHE A 70 8.31 3.20 -12.27
CA PHE A 70 8.00 1.79 -12.46
C PHE A 70 7.76 1.41 -13.93
N PHE A 71 7.19 2.32 -14.73
CA PHE A 71 6.93 2.05 -16.13
C PHE A 71 8.16 2.18 -17.02
N PHE A 72 9.09 3.09 -16.70
CA PHE A 72 10.22 3.42 -17.56
C PHE A 72 11.57 3.14 -16.91
N LEU A 73 11.82 3.66 -15.72
CA LEU A 73 13.13 3.59 -15.08
C LEU A 73 13.49 2.18 -14.61
N VAL A 74 12.57 1.49 -13.96
CA VAL A 74 12.80 0.13 -13.44
C VAL A 74 13.11 -0.86 -14.57
N PRO A 75 12.34 -0.93 -15.69
CA PRO A 75 12.69 -1.78 -16.83
C PRO A 75 14.05 -1.45 -17.44
N MET A 76 14.42 -0.16 -17.55
CA MET A 76 15.74 0.26 -18.05
C MET A 76 16.88 -0.23 -17.13
N ILE A 77 16.74 -0.07 -15.83
CA ILE A 77 17.75 -0.53 -14.85
C ILE A 77 17.88 -2.05 -14.92
N LEU A 78 16.77 -2.78 -14.98
CA LEU A 78 16.78 -4.24 -15.09
C LEU A 78 17.46 -4.70 -16.39
N GLN A 79 17.23 -4.02 -17.51
CA GLN A 79 17.94 -4.29 -18.77
C GLN A 79 19.44 -4.11 -18.59
N GLY A 80 19.89 -3.01 -17.99
CA GLY A 80 21.30 -2.75 -17.75
C GLY A 80 22.00 -3.78 -16.87
N VAL A 81 21.27 -4.32 -15.88
CA VAL A 81 21.80 -5.35 -14.96
C VAL A 81 21.77 -6.74 -15.58
N THR A 82 20.75 -7.08 -16.34
CA THR A 82 20.58 -8.42 -16.95
C THR A 82 21.32 -8.56 -18.27
N GLY A 83 21.78 -7.46 -18.88
CA GLY A 83 22.48 -7.46 -20.17
C GLY A 83 21.59 -7.85 -21.36
N GLY A 84 20.27 -7.78 -21.22
CA GLY A 84 19.33 -8.12 -22.27
C GLY A 84 19.26 -7.06 -23.38
N ASP A 85 19.01 -7.47 -24.62
CA ASP A 85 18.86 -6.57 -25.77
C ASP A 85 17.63 -5.64 -25.68
N ARG A 86 16.66 -5.97 -24.83
CA ARG A 86 15.42 -5.19 -24.64
C ARG A 86 15.01 -5.16 -23.16
N PRO A 87 14.37 -4.06 -22.71
CA PRO A 87 13.81 -4.01 -21.37
C PRO A 87 12.77 -5.12 -21.17
N PRO A 88 12.75 -5.79 -19.99
CA PRO A 88 11.75 -6.79 -19.69
C PRO A 88 10.35 -6.16 -19.69
N GLN A 89 9.44 -6.71 -20.47
CA GLN A 89 8.06 -6.24 -20.54
C GLN A 89 7.21 -6.96 -19.49
N VAL A 90 6.94 -6.28 -18.38
CA VAL A 90 6.09 -6.82 -17.31
C VAL A 90 4.59 -6.71 -17.64
N GLY A 91 4.24 -5.88 -18.63
CA GLY A 91 2.86 -5.54 -18.97
C GLY A 91 2.34 -4.36 -18.13
N ALA A 92 1.60 -3.45 -18.78
CA ALA A 92 1.13 -2.22 -18.16
C ALA A 92 0.26 -2.48 -16.91
N GLU A 93 -0.66 -3.43 -16.99
CA GLU A 93 -1.58 -3.77 -15.90
C GLU A 93 -0.83 -4.27 -14.65
N ARG A 94 0.11 -5.19 -14.82
CA ARG A 94 0.90 -5.73 -13.69
C ARG A 94 1.78 -4.65 -13.07
N THR A 95 2.39 -3.81 -13.91
CA THR A 95 3.21 -2.70 -13.45
C THR A 95 2.36 -1.70 -12.65
N ALA A 96 1.15 -1.38 -13.12
CA ALA A 96 0.21 -0.53 -12.39
C ALA A 96 -0.12 -1.12 -11.01
N ILE A 97 -0.54 -2.39 -10.95
CA ILE A 97 -0.88 -3.08 -9.70
C ILE A 97 0.30 -3.02 -8.70
N ILE A 98 1.51 -3.36 -9.14
CA ILE A 98 2.70 -3.34 -8.29
C ILE A 98 2.99 -1.93 -7.80
N THR A 99 2.95 -0.93 -8.69
CA THR A 99 3.20 0.47 -8.36
C THR A 99 2.24 0.98 -7.31
N PHE A 100 0.94 0.76 -7.51
CA PHE A 100 -0.10 1.20 -6.57
C PHE A 100 -0.01 0.47 -5.24
N ILE A 101 0.24 -0.85 -5.21
CA ILE A 101 0.43 -1.59 -3.96
C ILE A 101 1.63 -1.03 -3.19
N MET A 102 2.77 -0.81 -3.86
CA MET A 102 3.98 -0.30 -3.19
C MET A 102 3.78 1.12 -2.68
N PHE A 103 3.16 1.98 -3.47
CA PHE A 103 2.88 3.37 -3.08
C PHE A 103 1.89 3.43 -1.90
N GLU A 104 0.77 2.74 -2.02
CA GLU A 104 -0.27 2.71 -0.99
C GLU A 104 0.20 2.04 0.30
N ALA A 105 1.09 1.04 0.23
CA ALA A 105 1.67 0.43 1.42
C ALA A 105 2.36 1.45 2.32
N ALA A 106 2.97 2.50 1.76
CA ALA A 106 3.60 3.57 2.54
C ALA A 106 2.57 4.43 3.28
N TYR A 107 1.44 4.74 2.66
CA TYR A 107 0.35 5.50 3.29
C TYR A 107 -0.39 4.67 4.34
N PHE A 108 -0.77 3.44 3.99
CA PHE A 108 -1.41 2.53 4.95
C PHE A 108 -0.49 2.19 6.12
N CYS A 109 0.84 2.13 5.92
CA CYS A 109 1.81 1.98 7.00
C CYS A 109 1.67 3.09 8.06
N GLU A 110 1.59 4.34 7.64
CA GLU A 110 1.43 5.45 8.57
C GLU A 110 0.07 5.43 9.29
N ILE A 111 -0.99 5.10 8.57
CA ILE A 111 -2.34 4.97 9.15
C ILE A 111 -2.34 3.86 10.19
N MET A 112 -1.78 2.69 9.86
CA MET A 112 -1.72 1.55 10.79
C MET A 112 -0.79 1.80 11.96
N ARG A 113 0.36 2.45 11.73
CA ARG A 113 1.27 2.84 12.80
C ARG A 113 0.57 3.76 13.81
N ALA A 114 -0.14 4.78 13.33
CA ALA A 114 -0.91 5.66 14.18
C ALA A 114 -2.03 4.91 14.93
N GLY A 115 -2.72 3.99 14.25
CA GLY A 115 -3.73 3.13 14.86
C GLY A 115 -3.19 2.22 15.94
N ILE A 116 -2.06 1.57 15.70
CA ILE A 116 -1.39 0.72 16.71
C ILE A 116 -0.98 1.55 17.92
N GLN A 117 -0.41 2.72 17.71
CA GLN A 117 0.02 3.62 18.77
C GLN A 117 -1.15 4.26 19.54
N SER A 118 -2.35 4.28 18.95
CA SER A 118 -3.56 4.78 19.64
C SER A 118 -4.09 3.81 20.71
N ILE A 119 -3.63 2.54 20.70
CA ILE A 119 -4.09 1.54 21.65
C ILE A 119 -3.48 1.81 23.02
N PRO A 120 -4.30 1.91 24.10
CA PRO A 120 -3.80 2.15 25.44
C PRO A 120 -2.78 1.10 25.87
N LYS A 121 -1.69 1.54 26.50
CA LYS A 121 -0.63 0.63 26.99
C LYS A 121 -1.16 -0.45 27.93
N GLY A 122 -2.24 -0.18 28.66
CA GLY A 122 -2.93 -1.16 29.49
C GLY A 122 -3.37 -2.41 28.75
N GLN A 123 -3.80 -2.29 27.50
CA GLN A 123 -4.16 -3.45 26.64
C GLN A 123 -2.95 -4.33 26.32
N VAL A 124 -1.79 -3.70 26.10
CA VAL A 124 -0.53 -4.42 25.85
C VAL A 124 -0.06 -5.13 27.12
N TYR A 125 -0.09 -4.44 28.26
CA TYR A 125 0.31 -5.03 29.55
C TYR A 125 -0.61 -6.15 29.99
N SER A 126 -1.92 -6.02 29.79
CA SER A 126 -2.88 -7.09 30.06
C SER A 126 -2.62 -8.33 29.22
N ALA A 127 -2.28 -8.15 27.92
CA ALA A 127 -1.92 -9.24 27.03
C ALA A 127 -0.69 -10.01 27.56
N TYR A 128 0.34 -9.30 27.96
CA TYR A 128 1.55 -9.91 28.52
C TYR A 128 1.30 -10.57 29.89
N ALA A 129 0.44 -9.98 30.73
CA ALA A 129 0.05 -10.60 32.00
C ALA A 129 -0.69 -11.93 31.81
N LEU A 130 -1.39 -12.09 30.70
CA LEU A 130 -2.02 -13.36 30.28
C LEU A 130 -1.03 -14.35 29.61
N GLY A 131 0.26 -14.01 29.57
CA GLY A 131 1.30 -14.87 28.98
C GLY A 131 1.33 -14.86 27.44
N LEU A 132 0.66 -13.92 26.78
CA LEU A 132 0.69 -13.81 25.33
C LEU A 132 2.06 -13.32 24.84
N THR A 133 2.57 -13.95 23.77
CA THR A 133 3.76 -13.45 23.07
C THR A 133 3.44 -12.15 22.33
N TYR A 134 4.48 -11.42 21.91
CA TYR A 134 4.31 -10.20 21.10
C TYR A 134 3.43 -10.44 19.85
N GLY A 135 3.70 -11.50 19.09
CA GLY A 135 2.92 -11.84 17.90
C GLY A 135 1.46 -12.17 18.20
N GLN A 136 1.20 -12.90 19.29
CA GLN A 136 -0.16 -13.20 19.75
C GLN A 136 -0.89 -11.93 20.22
N SER A 137 -0.22 -11.08 20.98
CA SER A 137 -0.76 -9.79 21.43
C SER A 137 -1.12 -8.89 20.26
N MET A 138 -0.21 -8.79 19.26
CA MET A 138 -0.48 -8.02 18.04
C MET A 138 -1.67 -8.57 17.27
N ARG A 139 -1.69 -9.88 17.00
CA ARG A 139 -2.73 -10.50 16.17
C ARG A 139 -4.11 -10.51 16.83
N LEU A 140 -4.17 -10.84 18.12
CA LEU A 140 -5.45 -11.11 18.81
C LEU A 140 -6.05 -9.87 19.46
N ILE A 141 -5.23 -8.90 19.86
CA ILE A 141 -5.66 -7.76 20.67
C ILE A 141 -5.40 -6.43 19.99
N ILE A 142 -4.15 -6.16 19.58
CA ILE A 142 -3.76 -4.82 19.14
C ILE A 142 -4.25 -4.52 17.73
N LEU A 143 -3.94 -5.37 16.74
CA LEU A 143 -4.31 -5.12 15.34
C LEU A 143 -5.83 -5.03 15.13
N PRO A 144 -6.69 -5.89 15.71
CA PRO A 144 -8.13 -5.75 15.54
C PRO A 144 -8.68 -4.42 16.07
N GLN A 145 -8.15 -3.95 17.19
CA GLN A 145 -8.54 -2.65 17.76
C GLN A 145 -7.99 -1.49 16.90
N ALA A 146 -6.73 -1.56 16.48
CA ALA A 146 -6.10 -0.55 15.61
C ALA A 146 -6.86 -0.42 14.29
N PHE A 147 -7.24 -1.52 13.64
CA PHE A 147 -8.08 -1.50 12.43
C PHE A 147 -9.40 -0.78 12.69
N ARG A 148 -10.10 -1.13 13.77
CA ARG A 148 -11.39 -0.51 14.10
C ARG A 148 -11.26 0.99 14.30
N ASN A 149 -10.21 1.45 15.00
CA ASN A 149 -9.96 2.87 15.24
C ASN A 149 -9.63 3.62 13.94
N MET A 150 -9.02 2.93 12.95
CA MET A 150 -8.56 3.54 11.72
C MET A 150 -9.53 3.39 10.54
N ILE A 151 -10.65 2.70 10.69
CA ILE A 151 -11.64 2.51 9.61
C ILE A 151 -11.98 3.83 8.88
N PRO A 152 -12.29 4.95 9.55
CA PRO A 152 -12.62 6.18 8.83
C PRO A 152 -11.47 6.68 7.95
N VAL A 153 -10.24 6.62 8.47
CA VAL A 153 -9.04 7.07 7.72
C VAL A 153 -8.71 6.10 6.59
N LEU A 154 -8.88 4.79 6.81
CA LEU A 154 -8.68 3.76 5.78
C LEU A 154 -9.68 3.93 4.63
N LEU A 155 -10.94 4.26 4.93
CA LEU A 155 -11.95 4.55 3.92
C LEU A 155 -11.57 5.81 3.11
N THR A 156 -11.13 6.87 3.76
CA THR A 156 -10.66 8.08 3.09
C THR A 156 -9.48 7.78 2.16
N GLN A 157 -8.49 7.02 2.63
CA GLN A 157 -7.35 6.64 1.80
C GLN A 157 -7.77 5.78 0.60
N THR A 158 -8.74 4.88 0.77
CA THR A 158 -9.27 4.06 -0.32
C THR A 158 -10.00 4.90 -1.37
N ILE A 159 -10.70 5.97 -0.95
CA ILE A 159 -11.33 6.92 -1.88
C ILE A 159 -10.27 7.69 -2.68
N ILE A 160 -9.21 8.15 -2.02
CA ILE A 160 -8.07 8.82 -2.68
C ILE A 160 -7.43 7.86 -3.70
N LEU A 161 -7.17 6.62 -3.30
CA LEU A 161 -6.64 5.60 -4.20
C LEU A 161 -7.54 5.39 -5.43
N PHE A 162 -8.86 5.34 -5.24
CA PHE A 162 -9.81 5.23 -6.36
C PHE A 162 -9.68 6.41 -7.34
N GLN A 163 -9.52 7.63 -6.84
CA GLN A 163 -9.27 8.81 -7.66
C GLN A 163 -7.94 8.71 -8.40
N ASP A 164 -6.89 8.26 -7.72
CA ASP A 164 -5.53 8.17 -8.25
C ASP A 164 -5.40 7.13 -9.38
N THR A 165 -6.26 6.11 -9.41
CA THR A 165 -6.28 5.14 -10.52
C THR A 165 -6.60 5.76 -11.87
N SER A 166 -7.16 6.99 -11.89
CA SER A 166 -7.37 7.76 -13.12
C SER A 166 -6.09 8.24 -13.80
N LEU A 167 -4.93 8.12 -13.12
CA LEU A 167 -3.62 8.50 -13.65
C LEU A 167 -2.98 7.41 -14.53
N VAL A 168 -3.55 6.23 -14.59
CA VAL A 168 -3.09 5.06 -15.33
C VAL A 168 -4.11 4.63 -16.37
#